data_920cc272e73db1200a73e7ec5c74622e
#
_entry.id   920cc272e73db1200a73e7ec5c74622e
#
_cell.length_a   1.000
_cell.length_b   1.000
_cell.length_c   1.000
_cell.angle_alpha   90.00
_cell.angle_beta   90.00
_cell.angle_gamma   90.00
#
_symmetry.space_group_name_H-M   'P 1'
#
loop_
_entity.id
_entity.type
_entity.pdbx_description
1 polymer ?
#
loop_
_entity_poly.entity_id
_entity_poly.type
_entity_poly.pdbx_seq_one_letter_code
_entity_poly.pdbx_strand_id
1 'polypeptide(L)'
;MSADGATNGATILHADLDAFYASVEQRDDPRLRGRPVIVGGGVVLAASYEAKAYGVRTAMGAVQARRLCPNVVVVQPRFSAYVGASRAVFAVFDDVTPLVEGLSIDEAFLDVGGLRRIAGPPAQIAARLRAAVRERVGLAITVGVARTKFLAKVASGVAKPDGLLVVAPDAELAFLHPLPVERLWGVGRVTAAKLRSRGITTVGEVAALPEAVLVSVLGRASGRHLHALAQNRDPRPVQTGRRRRSIGSQCALGRPKRAAGHTPDHVDAVLVSLVDRVTRRLRAANRVGRTVVLRLRLDDFSRATRSHTMPRPTDRTDAVLQVARGLLEEAGPLIRSQGLTLIGVAVANLDDADAVQLILPFDGRTVAGGTALDSALDDICARFGAGALTRAVLLGRDDHLDVPLLPD
;
A
#
# COMPACT_ATOMS: atom_id res chain seq x y z
N MET A 1 23.31 -2.27 36.72
CA MET A 1 22.15 -2.99 36.13
C MET A 1 22.30 -2.88 34.63
N SER A 2 22.61 -3.98 33.96
CA SER A 2 22.85 -3.99 32.52
C SER A 2 21.58 -3.60 31.76
N ALA A 3 21.71 -2.77 30.74
CA ALA A 3 20.63 -2.33 29.84
C ALA A 3 19.82 -3.49 29.20
N ASP A 4 20.35 -4.70 29.23
CA ASP A 4 19.75 -5.95 28.75
C ASP A 4 18.51 -6.43 29.54
N GLY A 5 18.38 -6.08 30.82
CA GLY A 5 17.23 -6.48 31.65
C GLY A 5 15.95 -5.69 31.33
N ALA A 6 16.09 -4.43 30.98
CA ALA A 6 14.96 -3.51 30.78
C ALA A 6 14.23 -3.75 29.42
N THR A 7 14.86 -4.38 28.43
CA THR A 7 14.27 -4.66 27.12
C THR A 7 13.63 -6.04 27.00
N ASN A 8 13.56 -6.79 28.10
CA ASN A 8 13.06 -8.16 28.14
C ASN A 8 11.54 -8.21 27.92
N GLY A 9 11.10 -8.20 26.68
CA GLY A 9 9.68 -8.18 26.26
C GLY A 9 9.44 -7.36 24.99
N ALA A 10 10.35 -6.47 24.63
CA ALA A 10 10.30 -5.72 23.36
C ALA A 10 10.87 -6.62 22.24
N THR A 11 10.01 -7.42 21.62
CA THR A 11 10.40 -8.44 20.62
C THR A 11 9.88 -8.18 19.22
N ILE A 12 9.04 -7.17 19.05
CA ILE A 12 8.50 -6.79 17.74
C ILE A 12 9.32 -5.66 17.17
N LEU A 13 9.84 -5.88 15.95
CA LEU A 13 10.47 -4.85 15.14
C LEU A 13 9.45 -4.32 14.13
N HIS A 14 9.46 -3.02 13.90
CA HIS A 14 8.87 -2.38 12.72
C HIS A 14 9.99 -1.75 11.91
N ALA A 15 10.23 -2.29 10.72
CA ALA A 15 11.25 -1.82 9.78
C ALA A 15 10.57 -1.07 8.62
N ASP A 16 11.07 0.14 8.30
CA ASP A 16 10.44 1.03 7.33
C ASP A 16 11.52 1.81 6.56
N LEU A 17 11.59 1.63 5.25
CA LEU A 17 12.55 2.28 4.37
C LEU A 17 12.36 3.80 4.36
N ASP A 18 13.45 4.51 4.41
CA ASP A 18 13.46 5.96 4.46
C ASP A 18 13.25 6.59 3.09
N ALA A 19 12.13 7.33 2.91
CA ALA A 19 11.78 8.02 1.66
C ALA A 19 11.91 7.11 0.42
N PHE A 20 11.44 5.88 0.51
CA PHE A 20 11.78 4.72 -0.30
C PHE A 20 12.06 5.02 -1.78
N TYR A 21 11.07 5.49 -2.57
CA TYR A 21 11.29 5.71 -4.00
C TYR A 21 12.38 6.77 -4.26
N ALA A 22 12.38 7.86 -3.50
CA ALA A 22 13.39 8.89 -3.65
C ALA A 22 14.80 8.39 -3.29
N SER A 23 14.90 7.53 -2.26
CA SER A 23 16.15 6.91 -1.86
C SER A 23 16.69 5.92 -2.90
N VAL A 24 15.81 5.17 -3.58
CA VAL A 24 16.20 4.31 -4.72
C VAL A 24 16.74 5.17 -5.86
N GLU A 25 16.10 6.29 -6.21
CA GLU A 25 16.60 7.19 -7.24
C GLU A 25 17.96 7.81 -6.88
N GLN A 26 18.14 8.26 -5.63
CA GLN A 26 19.41 8.80 -5.14
C GLN A 26 20.51 7.74 -5.03
N ARG A 27 20.15 6.47 -4.78
CA ARG A 27 21.09 5.34 -4.81
C ARG A 27 21.61 5.08 -6.21
N ASP A 28 20.69 5.00 -7.18
CA ASP A 28 20.98 4.58 -8.55
C ASP A 28 21.60 5.70 -9.39
N ASP A 29 21.29 6.97 -9.10
CA ASP A 29 21.89 8.15 -9.74
C ASP A 29 22.63 9.02 -8.71
N PRO A 30 23.98 8.92 -8.66
CA PRO A 30 24.78 9.73 -7.73
C PRO A 30 24.60 11.24 -7.86
N ARG A 31 24.15 11.75 -9.03
CA ARG A 31 23.89 13.18 -9.27
C ARG A 31 22.70 13.72 -8.46
N LEU A 32 21.87 12.82 -7.94
CA LEU A 32 20.68 13.14 -7.12
C LEU A 32 20.99 13.15 -5.62
N ARG A 33 22.15 12.64 -5.19
CA ARG A 33 22.51 12.56 -3.77
C ARG A 33 22.65 13.95 -3.15
N GLY A 34 22.08 14.13 -1.96
CA GLY A 34 22.09 15.40 -1.23
C GLY A 34 21.25 16.51 -1.88
N ARG A 35 20.52 16.22 -2.94
CA ARG A 35 19.64 17.18 -3.62
C ARG A 35 18.17 16.94 -3.23
N PRO A 36 17.35 17.99 -3.21
CA PRO A 36 15.91 17.84 -3.06
C PRO A 36 15.32 17.14 -4.29
N VAL A 37 14.83 15.90 -4.11
CA VAL A 37 14.26 15.06 -5.16
C VAL A 37 12.82 14.73 -4.83
N ILE A 38 11.94 14.80 -5.85
CA ILE A 38 10.60 14.22 -5.79
C ILE A 38 10.43 13.21 -6.92
N VAL A 39 9.77 12.11 -6.61
CA VAL A 39 9.37 11.09 -7.58
C VAL A 39 7.90 11.32 -7.95
N GLY A 40 7.61 11.43 -9.26
CA GLY A 40 6.26 11.61 -9.81
C GLY A 40 6.09 12.90 -10.60
N GLY A 41 5.30 12.86 -11.68
CA GLY A 41 5.12 13.99 -12.61
C GLY A 41 3.98 14.95 -12.25
N GLY A 42 2.81 14.42 -11.86
CA GLY A 42 1.61 15.22 -11.52
C GLY A 42 1.39 15.36 -10.01
N VAL A 43 1.68 14.30 -9.28
CA VAL A 43 1.57 14.22 -7.82
C VAL A 43 2.88 13.64 -7.27
N VAL A 44 3.32 14.13 -6.12
CA VAL A 44 4.49 13.63 -5.39
C VAL A 44 4.17 12.23 -4.83
N LEU A 45 4.79 11.19 -5.38
CA LEU A 45 4.70 9.82 -4.86
C LEU A 45 5.65 9.63 -3.68
N ALA A 46 6.86 10.18 -3.75
CA ALA A 46 7.83 10.23 -2.66
C ALA A 46 8.67 11.50 -2.75
N ALA A 47 9.16 11.97 -1.62
CA ALA A 47 10.06 13.12 -1.52
C ALA A 47 11.28 12.74 -0.67
N SER A 48 12.48 13.10 -1.11
CA SER A 48 13.70 12.96 -0.34
C SER A 48 13.67 13.82 0.93
N TYR A 49 14.54 13.53 1.89
CA TYR A 49 14.57 14.32 3.13
C TYR A 49 14.97 15.77 2.88
N GLU A 50 15.81 16.01 1.89
CA GLU A 50 16.16 17.37 1.47
C GLU A 50 14.92 18.11 0.94
N ALA A 51 14.07 17.46 0.15
CA ALA A 51 12.81 18.08 -0.31
C ALA A 51 11.79 18.24 0.85
N LYS A 52 11.73 17.28 1.78
CA LYS A 52 10.88 17.35 2.98
C LYS A 52 11.25 18.53 3.88
N ALA A 53 12.53 18.92 3.95
CA ALA A 53 12.99 20.09 4.72
C ALA A 53 12.35 21.40 4.24
N TYR A 54 11.99 21.49 2.95
CA TYR A 54 11.23 22.62 2.38
C TYR A 54 9.71 22.48 2.57
N GLY A 55 9.25 21.47 3.30
CA GLY A 55 7.81 21.25 3.54
C GLY A 55 7.11 20.43 2.43
N VAL A 56 7.85 19.89 1.46
CA VAL A 56 7.27 19.01 0.43
C VAL A 56 6.83 17.69 1.06
N ARG A 57 5.62 17.23 0.71
CA ARG A 57 5.02 16.01 1.27
C ARG A 57 4.44 15.13 0.17
N THR A 58 4.37 13.83 0.44
CA THR A 58 3.65 12.87 -0.42
C THR A 58 2.20 13.31 -0.62
N ALA A 59 1.66 13.02 -1.79
CA ALA A 59 0.35 13.41 -2.30
C ALA A 59 0.16 14.91 -2.61
N MET A 60 1.19 15.75 -2.47
CA MET A 60 1.13 17.13 -2.99
C MET A 60 1.12 17.14 -4.52
N GLY A 61 0.42 18.13 -5.11
CA GLY A 61 0.58 18.40 -6.53
C GLY A 61 1.99 18.92 -6.86
N ALA A 62 2.53 18.51 -8.00
CA ALA A 62 3.89 18.90 -8.41
C ALA A 62 4.10 20.43 -8.49
N VAL A 63 3.08 21.20 -8.88
CA VAL A 63 3.13 22.67 -8.89
C VAL A 63 3.34 23.23 -7.49
N GLN A 64 2.61 22.72 -6.50
CA GLN A 64 2.77 23.14 -5.11
C GLN A 64 4.15 22.75 -4.57
N ALA A 65 4.64 21.54 -4.88
CA ALA A 65 5.96 21.11 -4.47
C ALA A 65 7.08 21.99 -5.01
N ARG A 66 6.99 22.41 -6.29
CA ARG A 66 7.94 23.35 -6.90
C ARG A 66 7.87 24.76 -6.31
N ARG A 67 6.70 25.21 -5.86
CA ARG A 67 6.58 26.51 -5.15
C ARG A 67 7.30 26.48 -3.80
N LEU A 68 7.21 25.37 -3.07
CA LEU A 68 7.88 25.18 -1.79
C LEU A 68 9.39 24.96 -1.95
N CYS A 69 9.80 24.26 -2.97
CA CYS A 69 11.20 23.91 -3.26
C CYS A 69 11.49 24.20 -4.75
N PRO A 70 11.89 25.45 -5.11
CA PRO A 70 12.13 25.83 -6.51
C PRO A 70 13.20 25.00 -7.22
N ASN A 71 14.22 24.54 -6.48
CA ASN A 71 15.34 23.74 -6.99
C ASN A 71 15.08 22.23 -6.93
N VAL A 72 13.84 21.79 -6.71
CA VAL A 72 13.50 20.37 -6.62
C VAL A 72 13.71 19.66 -7.95
N VAL A 73 14.41 18.55 -7.93
CA VAL A 73 14.55 17.65 -9.07
C VAL A 73 13.35 16.72 -9.13
N VAL A 74 12.66 16.72 -10.28
CA VAL A 74 11.50 15.84 -10.51
C VAL A 74 11.96 14.64 -11.32
N VAL A 75 11.77 13.44 -10.77
CA VAL A 75 12.13 12.17 -11.41
C VAL A 75 10.87 11.38 -11.73
N GLN A 76 10.82 10.80 -12.93
CA GLN A 76 9.73 9.88 -13.28
C GLN A 76 9.87 8.56 -12.51
N PRO A 77 8.76 7.95 -12.04
CA PRO A 77 8.83 6.74 -11.25
C PRO A 77 9.32 5.54 -12.07
N ARG A 78 10.26 4.78 -11.51
CA ARG A 78 10.79 3.51 -12.06
C ARG A 78 10.29 2.34 -11.22
N PHE A 79 9.02 1.95 -11.35
CA PHE A 79 8.41 0.96 -10.48
C PHE A 79 9.12 -0.40 -10.47
N SER A 80 9.71 -0.83 -11.59
CA SER A 80 10.51 -2.07 -11.65
C SER A 80 11.73 -2.01 -10.71
N ALA A 81 12.42 -0.87 -10.64
CA ALA A 81 13.54 -0.67 -9.72
C ALA A 81 13.07 -0.71 -8.25
N TYR A 82 11.90 -0.14 -7.95
CA TYR A 82 11.34 -0.16 -6.59
C TYR A 82 10.93 -1.58 -6.18
N VAL A 83 10.29 -2.34 -7.08
CA VAL A 83 9.95 -3.76 -6.84
C VAL A 83 11.20 -4.58 -6.60
N GLY A 84 12.26 -4.39 -7.41
CA GLY A 84 13.54 -5.09 -7.23
C GLY A 84 14.19 -4.77 -5.87
N ALA A 85 14.22 -3.50 -5.49
CA ALA A 85 14.73 -3.06 -4.19
C ALA A 85 13.90 -3.60 -3.02
N SER A 86 12.56 -3.55 -3.12
CA SER A 86 11.65 -4.12 -2.12
C SER A 86 11.91 -5.61 -1.91
N ARG A 87 11.98 -6.40 -2.98
CA ARG A 87 12.26 -7.85 -2.89
C ARG A 87 13.60 -8.13 -2.22
N ALA A 88 14.64 -7.36 -2.54
CA ALA A 88 15.94 -7.51 -1.91
C ALA A 88 15.91 -7.19 -0.41
N VAL A 89 15.12 -6.19 0.01
CA VAL A 89 14.92 -5.85 1.43
C VAL A 89 14.13 -6.94 2.15
N PHE A 90 13.05 -7.44 1.56
CA PHE A 90 12.26 -8.53 2.15
C PHE A 90 13.09 -9.82 2.29
N ALA A 91 13.98 -10.13 1.34
CA ALA A 91 14.93 -11.24 1.49
C ALA A 91 15.85 -11.06 2.71
N VAL A 92 16.26 -9.82 3.04
CA VAL A 92 16.99 -9.55 4.30
C VAL A 92 16.11 -9.79 5.53
N PHE A 93 14.82 -9.44 5.47
CA PHE A 93 13.88 -9.70 6.57
C PHE A 93 13.70 -11.20 6.81
N ASP A 94 13.53 -11.98 5.75
CA ASP A 94 13.37 -13.44 5.80
C ASP A 94 14.62 -14.14 6.34
N ASP A 95 15.82 -13.62 6.06
CA ASP A 95 17.09 -14.11 6.64
C ASP A 95 17.14 -13.86 8.17
N VAL A 96 16.42 -12.87 8.70
CA VAL A 96 16.39 -12.56 10.14
C VAL A 96 15.41 -13.46 10.88
N THR A 97 14.18 -13.62 10.36
CA THR A 97 13.11 -14.40 11.01
C THR A 97 12.07 -14.85 9.98
N PRO A 98 11.47 -16.05 10.13
CA PRO A 98 10.35 -16.46 9.31
C PRO A 98 9.03 -15.73 9.67
N LEU A 99 9.01 -14.98 10.80
CA LEU A 99 7.83 -14.27 11.27
C LEU A 99 7.84 -12.82 10.74
N VAL A 100 7.64 -12.67 9.43
CA VAL A 100 7.57 -11.37 8.74
C VAL A 100 6.15 -11.10 8.27
N GLU A 101 5.62 -9.92 8.61
CA GLU A 101 4.35 -9.40 8.11
C GLU A 101 4.59 -8.13 7.31
N GLY A 102 4.55 -8.22 5.97
CA GLY A 102 4.60 -7.05 5.09
C GLY A 102 3.36 -6.17 5.22
N LEU A 103 3.55 -4.89 5.42
CA LEU A 103 2.48 -3.89 5.42
C LEU A 103 2.37 -3.17 4.08
N SER A 104 3.51 -2.86 3.48
CA SER A 104 3.67 -2.24 2.17
C SER A 104 4.94 -2.77 1.51
N ILE A 105 5.28 -2.26 0.32
CA ILE A 105 6.51 -2.64 -0.38
C ILE A 105 7.79 -2.11 0.29
N ASP A 106 7.66 -1.29 1.33
CA ASP A 106 8.75 -0.60 2.02
C ASP A 106 8.71 -0.77 3.55
N GLU A 107 7.70 -1.42 4.11
CA GLU A 107 7.61 -1.62 5.56
C GLU A 107 7.07 -3.00 5.96
N ALA A 108 7.59 -3.53 7.07
CA ALA A 108 7.18 -4.80 7.64
C ALA A 108 7.29 -4.82 9.16
N PHE A 109 6.51 -5.70 9.79
CA PHE A 109 6.75 -6.16 11.15
C PHE A 109 7.53 -7.47 11.14
N LEU A 110 8.45 -7.61 12.10
CA LEU A 110 9.20 -8.83 12.34
C LEU A 110 9.06 -9.22 13.81
N ASP A 111 8.74 -10.46 14.11
CA ASP A 111 8.82 -11.00 15.47
C ASP A 111 10.16 -11.75 15.66
N VAL A 112 10.97 -11.26 16.58
CA VAL A 112 12.28 -11.83 16.91
C VAL A 112 12.34 -12.42 18.34
N GLY A 113 11.18 -12.59 18.98
CA GLY A 113 11.10 -13.08 20.36
C GLY A 113 11.78 -14.42 20.60
N GLY A 114 11.68 -15.35 19.64
CA GLY A 114 12.33 -16.66 19.69
C GLY A 114 13.83 -16.67 19.43
N LEU A 115 14.41 -15.56 18.95
CA LEU A 115 15.78 -15.54 18.43
C LEU A 115 16.85 -15.13 19.46
N ARG A 116 16.45 -14.78 20.68
CA ARG A 116 17.36 -14.20 21.67
C ARG A 116 18.60 -15.07 21.96
N ARG A 117 18.44 -16.40 22.02
CA ARG A 117 19.54 -17.34 22.33
C ARG A 117 20.52 -17.50 21.17
N ILE A 118 20.07 -17.40 19.94
CA ILE A 118 20.85 -17.65 18.72
C ILE A 118 21.33 -16.39 18.03
N ALA A 119 20.57 -15.30 18.15
CA ALA A 119 20.84 -14.06 17.45
C ALA A 119 21.03 -12.84 18.39
N GLY A 120 20.95 -13.03 19.72
CA GLY A 120 21.12 -11.97 20.71
C GLY A 120 19.86 -11.12 20.95
N PRO A 121 19.97 -10.03 21.70
CA PRO A 121 18.85 -9.18 22.06
C PRO A 121 18.24 -8.47 20.83
N PRO A 122 16.92 -8.16 20.86
CA PRO A 122 16.20 -7.54 19.75
C PRO A 122 16.84 -6.24 19.21
N ALA A 123 17.44 -5.43 20.08
CA ALA A 123 18.18 -4.23 19.69
C ALA A 123 19.39 -4.53 18.79
N GLN A 124 20.15 -5.59 19.08
CA GLN A 124 21.27 -6.03 18.26
C GLN A 124 20.82 -6.64 16.94
N ILE A 125 19.71 -7.41 16.96
CA ILE A 125 19.09 -7.95 15.74
C ILE A 125 18.68 -6.79 14.82
N ALA A 126 18.01 -5.77 15.37
CA ALA A 126 17.61 -4.58 14.63
C ALA A 126 18.80 -3.80 14.05
N ALA A 127 19.88 -3.65 14.81
CA ALA A 127 21.10 -2.98 14.33
C ALA A 127 21.73 -3.75 13.17
N ARG A 128 21.83 -5.10 13.27
CA ARG A 128 22.35 -5.96 12.18
C ARG A 128 21.46 -5.94 10.95
N LEU A 129 20.13 -5.95 11.12
CA LEU A 129 19.18 -5.83 10.02
C LEU A 129 19.43 -4.52 9.25
N ARG A 130 19.56 -3.39 9.95
CA ARG A 130 19.84 -2.09 9.33
C ARG A 130 21.18 -2.10 8.56
N ALA A 131 22.23 -2.67 9.15
CA ALA A 131 23.52 -2.82 8.49
C ALA A 131 23.42 -3.70 7.23
N ALA A 132 22.73 -4.84 7.31
CA ALA A 132 22.54 -5.76 6.19
C ALA A 132 21.74 -5.12 5.03
N VAL A 133 20.69 -4.37 5.32
CA VAL A 133 19.93 -3.62 4.29
C VAL A 133 20.83 -2.57 3.63
N ARG A 134 21.64 -1.85 4.40
CA ARG A 134 22.58 -0.86 3.85
C ARG A 134 23.65 -1.51 2.98
N GLU A 135 24.24 -2.60 3.42
CA GLU A 135 25.32 -3.32 2.71
C GLU A 135 24.80 -4.00 1.44
N ARG A 136 23.69 -4.74 1.53
CA ARG A 136 23.19 -5.58 0.44
C ARG A 136 22.30 -4.83 -0.55
N VAL A 137 21.57 -3.80 -0.10
CA VAL A 137 20.59 -3.09 -0.91
C VAL A 137 20.97 -1.63 -1.15
N GLY A 138 21.87 -1.05 -0.34
CA GLY A 138 22.31 0.34 -0.47
C GLY A 138 21.24 1.37 -0.01
N LEU A 139 20.30 0.98 0.83
CA LEU A 139 19.22 1.85 1.32
C LEU A 139 19.31 2.03 2.83
N ALA A 140 18.87 3.20 3.31
CA ALA A 140 18.64 3.44 4.73
C ALA A 140 17.27 2.88 5.16
N ILE A 141 17.24 2.27 6.34
CA ILE A 141 16.01 1.75 6.93
C ILE A 141 15.96 2.14 8.41
N THR A 142 14.81 2.67 8.83
CA THR A 142 14.54 3.01 10.22
C THR A 142 13.82 1.85 10.90
N VAL A 143 14.26 1.48 12.11
CA VAL A 143 13.69 0.37 12.88
C VAL A 143 13.22 0.85 14.25
N GLY A 144 11.98 0.54 14.59
CA GLY A 144 11.43 0.65 15.94
C GLY A 144 11.31 -0.71 16.58
N VAL A 145 11.69 -0.84 17.85
CA VAL A 145 11.61 -2.08 18.62
C VAL A 145 10.72 -1.85 19.84
N ALA A 146 9.68 -2.67 20.02
CA ALA A 146 8.76 -2.56 21.14
C ALA A 146 8.06 -3.89 21.45
N ARG A 147 7.24 -3.91 22.48
CA ARG A 147 6.44 -5.08 22.86
C ARG A 147 5.23 -5.32 21.96
N THR A 148 4.66 -4.26 21.40
CA THR A 148 3.47 -4.33 20.53
C THR A 148 3.78 -3.83 19.12
N LYS A 149 3.04 -4.33 18.13
CA LYS A 149 3.14 -3.85 16.73
C LYS A 149 2.91 -2.36 16.63
N PHE A 150 1.87 -1.87 17.32
CA PHE A 150 1.54 -0.44 17.33
C PHE A 150 2.71 0.39 17.81
N LEU A 151 3.28 0.06 18.97
CA LEU A 151 4.35 0.85 19.57
C LEU A 151 5.65 0.77 18.76
N ALA A 152 5.99 -0.41 18.18
CA ALA A 152 7.13 -0.56 17.28
C ALA A 152 7.01 0.35 16.04
N LYS A 153 5.79 0.47 15.46
CA LYS A 153 5.52 1.37 14.33
C LYS A 153 5.61 2.86 14.74
N VAL A 154 5.13 3.21 15.92
CA VAL A 154 5.30 4.57 16.45
C VAL A 154 6.77 4.88 16.65
N ALA A 155 7.53 3.98 17.26
CA ALA A 155 8.95 4.12 17.52
C ALA A 155 9.76 4.33 16.23
N SER A 156 9.53 3.53 15.19
CA SER A 156 10.18 3.74 13.89
C SER A 156 9.82 5.09 13.29
N GLY A 157 8.54 5.50 13.36
CA GLY A 157 8.09 6.80 12.86
C GLY A 157 8.67 8.01 13.59
N VAL A 158 9.06 7.87 14.87
CA VAL A 158 9.75 8.90 15.65
C VAL A 158 11.24 8.92 15.33
N ALA A 159 11.83 7.73 15.12
CA ALA A 159 13.27 7.57 14.86
C ALA A 159 13.71 7.99 13.45
N LYS A 160 12.79 8.22 12.50
CA LYS A 160 13.14 8.62 11.11
C LYS A 160 13.88 9.98 11.08
N PRO A 161 14.87 10.14 10.20
CA PRO A 161 15.44 9.16 9.28
C PRO A 161 16.58 8.32 9.89
N ASP A 162 16.82 7.16 9.27
CA ASP A 162 17.97 6.27 9.50
C ASP A 162 18.24 5.98 10.98
N GLY A 163 17.16 5.82 11.74
CA GLY A 163 17.18 5.66 13.17
C GLY A 163 16.96 4.21 13.64
N LEU A 164 17.29 3.99 14.90
CA LEU A 164 16.93 2.79 15.66
C LEU A 164 16.42 3.25 17.02
N LEU A 165 15.17 2.95 17.34
CA LEU A 165 14.58 3.30 18.63
C LEU A 165 14.01 2.06 19.30
N VAL A 166 14.50 1.76 20.49
CA VAL A 166 14.00 0.69 21.36
C VAL A 166 13.18 1.29 22.48
N VAL A 167 11.90 0.90 22.58
CA VAL A 167 11.04 1.32 23.69
C VAL A 167 10.95 0.16 24.68
N ALA A 168 11.54 0.37 25.86
CA ALA A 168 11.52 -0.61 26.92
C ALA A 168 10.11 -0.74 27.54
N PRO A 169 9.69 -1.93 28.01
CA PRO A 169 8.36 -2.17 28.55
C PRO A 169 7.95 -1.25 29.70
N ASP A 170 8.88 -0.85 30.54
CA ASP A 170 8.69 0.06 31.67
C ASP A 170 8.57 1.53 31.24
N ALA A 171 9.02 1.89 30.04
CA ALA A 171 9.00 3.24 29.49
C ALA A 171 7.86 3.46 28.46
N GLU A 172 7.02 2.47 28.15
CA GLU A 172 6.06 2.50 27.04
C GLU A 172 5.11 3.70 27.10
N LEU A 173 4.44 3.90 28.23
CA LEU A 173 3.47 4.99 28.37
C LEU A 173 4.16 6.37 28.50
N ALA A 174 5.30 6.43 29.18
CA ALA A 174 6.11 7.65 29.29
C ALA A 174 6.61 8.13 27.91
N PHE A 175 6.93 7.20 27.03
CA PHE A 175 7.29 7.50 25.63
C PHE A 175 6.07 7.90 24.81
N LEU A 176 4.96 7.17 24.95
CA LEU A 176 3.80 7.27 24.06
C LEU A 176 2.93 8.51 24.36
N HIS A 177 2.66 8.79 25.64
CA HIS A 177 1.68 9.81 26.06
C HIS A 177 2.01 11.25 25.64
N PRO A 178 3.27 11.72 25.64
CA PRO A 178 3.60 13.08 25.17
C PRO A 178 3.43 13.27 23.65
N LEU A 179 3.32 12.18 22.88
CA LEU A 179 3.24 12.27 21.44
C LEU A 179 1.90 12.86 20.96
N PRO A 180 1.89 13.59 19.82
CA PRO A 180 0.67 14.12 19.24
C PRO A 180 -0.25 12.98 18.78
N VAL A 181 -1.58 13.23 18.82
CA VAL A 181 -2.62 12.22 18.48
C VAL A 181 -2.46 11.60 17.10
N GLU A 182 -1.82 12.29 16.16
CA GLU A 182 -1.52 11.79 14.82
C GLU A 182 -0.57 10.60 14.82
N ARG A 183 0.13 10.32 15.92
CA ARG A 183 0.98 9.13 16.07
C ARG A 183 0.19 7.87 16.37
N LEU A 184 -1.07 7.99 16.80
CA LEU A 184 -1.96 6.83 16.95
C LEU A 184 -2.27 6.22 15.58
N TRP A 185 -2.02 4.93 15.43
CA TRP A 185 -2.29 4.20 14.19
C TRP A 185 -3.80 4.21 13.89
N GLY A 186 -4.18 4.77 12.76
CA GLY A 186 -5.57 4.99 12.35
C GLY A 186 -6.07 6.42 12.54
N VAL A 187 -5.27 7.31 13.14
CA VAL A 187 -5.58 8.74 13.23
C VAL A 187 -5.05 9.47 12.00
N GLY A 188 -5.93 9.67 11.02
CA GLY A 188 -5.67 10.54 9.86
C GLY A 188 -6.11 11.98 10.15
N ARG A 189 -5.91 12.87 9.16
CA ARG A 189 -6.24 14.31 9.28
C ARG A 189 -7.66 14.59 9.81
N VAL A 190 -8.66 13.86 9.34
CA VAL A 190 -10.06 14.07 9.76
C VAL A 190 -10.25 13.70 11.23
N THR A 191 -9.71 12.55 11.66
CA THR A 191 -9.79 12.10 13.06
C THR A 191 -9.01 13.04 13.97
N ALA A 192 -7.81 13.44 13.57
CA ALA A 192 -7.00 14.42 14.31
C ALA A 192 -7.73 15.75 14.47
N ALA A 193 -8.35 16.29 13.42
CA ALA A 193 -9.12 17.52 13.49
C ALA A 193 -10.32 17.39 14.46
N LYS A 194 -11.03 16.25 14.45
CA LYS A 194 -12.12 15.98 15.39
C LYS A 194 -11.67 15.92 16.85
N LEU A 195 -10.49 15.36 17.13
CA LEU A 195 -9.91 15.32 18.47
C LEU A 195 -9.46 16.72 18.90
N ARG A 196 -8.70 17.41 18.05
CA ARG A 196 -8.20 18.77 18.32
C ARG A 196 -9.31 19.79 18.54
N SER A 197 -10.44 19.70 17.83
CA SER A 197 -11.61 20.57 18.05
C SER A 197 -12.25 20.40 19.44
N ARG A 198 -11.83 19.38 20.20
CA ARG A 198 -12.24 19.10 21.59
C ARG A 198 -11.11 19.30 22.59
N GLY A 199 -10.01 19.94 22.18
CA GLY A 199 -8.84 20.18 23.02
C GLY A 199 -7.93 18.96 23.22
N ILE A 200 -8.17 17.84 22.50
CA ILE A 200 -7.38 16.62 22.62
C ILE A 200 -6.25 16.65 21.59
N THR A 201 -5.02 16.82 22.03
CA THR A 201 -3.84 17.03 21.19
C THR A 201 -2.79 15.94 21.31
N THR A 202 -2.72 15.28 22.48
CA THR A 202 -1.75 14.24 22.80
C THR A 202 -2.38 12.88 22.99
N VAL A 203 -1.55 11.84 22.88
CA VAL A 203 -1.97 10.45 23.15
C VAL A 203 -2.35 10.27 24.62
N GLY A 204 -1.66 10.92 25.54
CA GLY A 204 -1.96 10.89 26.97
C GLY A 204 -3.36 11.45 27.29
N GLU A 205 -3.75 12.55 26.64
CA GLU A 205 -5.11 13.09 26.76
C GLU A 205 -6.17 12.10 26.23
N VAL A 206 -5.89 11.37 25.12
CA VAL A 206 -6.77 10.28 24.66
C VAL A 206 -6.85 9.15 25.70
N ALA A 207 -5.72 8.76 26.31
CA ALA A 207 -5.67 7.69 27.30
C ALA A 207 -6.41 8.01 28.60
N ALA A 208 -6.45 9.30 28.98
CA ALA A 208 -7.12 9.80 30.18
C ALA A 208 -8.65 9.88 30.04
N LEU A 209 -9.18 9.89 28.81
CA LEU A 209 -10.62 9.96 28.58
C LEU A 209 -11.30 8.60 28.81
N PRO A 210 -12.54 8.59 29.35
CA PRO A 210 -13.34 7.39 29.35
C PRO A 210 -13.59 6.88 27.92
N GLU A 211 -13.55 5.56 27.72
CA GLU A 211 -13.81 4.94 26.41
C GLU A 211 -15.12 5.43 25.77
N ALA A 212 -16.19 5.58 26.57
CA ALA A 212 -17.50 6.04 26.12
C ALA A 212 -17.44 7.42 25.44
N VAL A 213 -16.60 8.33 25.92
CA VAL A 213 -16.41 9.66 25.32
C VAL A 213 -15.77 9.54 23.94
N LEU A 214 -14.74 8.72 23.77
CA LEU A 214 -14.14 8.47 22.46
C LEU A 214 -15.08 7.78 21.49
N VAL A 215 -15.91 6.85 22.00
CA VAL A 215 -16.95 6.18 21.22
C VAL A 215 -18.00 7.18 20.70
N SER A 216 -18.44 8.14 21.52
CA SER A 216 -19.40 9.17 21.09
C SER A 216 -18.83 10.11 20.00
N VAL A 217 -17.52 10.38 20.03
CA VAL A 217 -16.84 11.28 19.09
C VAL A 217 -16.50 10.60 17.76
N LEU A 218 -16.00 9.36 17.82
CA LEU A 218 -15.36 8.66 16.70
C LEU A 218 -16.17 7.44 16.20
N GLY A 219 -17.25 7.09 16.88
CA GLY A 219 -17.98 5.86 16.64
C GLY A 219 -17.39 4.66 17.40
N ARG A 220 -18.20 3.61 17.55
CA ARG A 220 -17.91 2.45 18.42
C ARG A 220 -16.56 1.78 18.11
N ALA A 221 -16.31 1.45 16.84
CA ALA A 221 -15.09 0.71 16.46
C ALA A 221 -13.82 1.57 16.65
N SER A 222 -13.83 2.80 16.11
CA SER A 222 -12.66 3.68 16.17
C SER A 222 -12.38 4.16 17.60
N GLY A 223 -13.42 4.51 18.37
CA GLY A 223 -13.29 4.99 19.75
C GLY A 223 -12.63 3.95 20.66
N ARG A 224 -13.15 2.71 20.62
CA ARG A 224 -12.56 1.59 21.38
C ARG A 224 -11.13 1.28 20.96
N HIS A 225 -10.89 1.21 19.66
CA HIS A 225 -9.57 0.91 19.13
C HIS A 225 -8.54 1.95 19.55
N LEU A 226 -8.82 3.24 19.37
CA LEU A 226 -7.88 4.30 19.73
C LEU A 226 -7.65 4.42 21.24
N HIS A 227 -8.69 4.20 22.06
CA HIS A 227 -8.56 4.12 23.51
C HIS A 227 -7.60 3.00 23.95
N ALA A 228 -7.75 1.80 23.36
CA ALA A 228 -6.84 0.68 23.65
C ALA A 228 -5.40 0.99 23.21
N LEU A 229 -5.20 1.55 22.00
CA LEU A 229 -3.87 1.93 21.52
C LEU A 229 -3.21 3.03 22.36
N ALA A 230 -3.97 4.02 22.84
CA ALA A 230 -3.43 5.07 23.70
C ALA A 230 -2.88 4.52 25.03
N GLN A 231 -3.35 3.36 25.45
CA GLN A 231 -2.84 2.61 26.62
C GLN A 231 -1.87 1.50 26.23
N ASN A 232 -1.33 1.52 25.01
CA ASN A 232 -0.48 0.48 24.41
C ASN A 232 -1.06 -0.94 24.50
N ARG A 233 -2.39 -1.06 24.46
CA ARG A 233 -3.09 -2.36 24.41
C ARG A 233 -3.33 -2.74 22.95
N ASP A 234 -2.39 -3.48 22.37
CA ASP A 234 -2.47 -4.05 21.02
C ASP A 234 -2.16 -5.54 21.05
N PRO A 235 -3.17 -6.41 21.10
CA PRO A 235 -2.97 -7.85 21.20
C PRO A 235 -2.65 -8.52 19.85
N ARG A 236 -2.56 -7.75 18.75
CA ARG A 236 -2.36 -8.34 17.42
C ARG A 236 -0.95 -8.91 17.28
N PRO A 237 -0.80 -10.23 17.02
CA PRO A 237 0.50 -10.82 16.72
C PRO A 237 0.99 -10.41 15.32
N VAL A 238 2.25 -10.67 15.03
CA VAL A 238 2.78 -10.64 13.66
C VAL A 238 2.15 -11.78 12.88
N GLN A 239 1.48 -11.46 11.76
CA GLN A 239 0.74 -12.42 10.94
C GLN A 239 1.50 -12.70 9.65
N THR A 240 1.98 -13.92 9.51
CA THR A 240 2.61 -14.41 8.27
C THR A 240 1.56 -14.98 7.32
N GLY A 241 1.89 -15.03 6.03
CA GLY A 241 1.07 -15.72 5.02
C GLY A 241 -0.34 -15.14 4.84
N ARG A 242 -0.54 -13.86 5.11
CA ARG A 242 -1.84 -13.21 4.92
C ARG A 242 -2.17 -13.11 3.43
N ARG A 243 -3.10 -13.93 2.98
CA ARG A 243 -3.56 -13.92 1.59
C ARG A 243 -4.40 -12.69 1.27
N ARG A 244 -4.26 -12.16 0.06
CA ARG A 244 -5.07 -11.06 -0.44
C ARG A 244 -6.53 -11.48 -0.57
N ARG A 245 -7.43 -10.57 -0.22
CA ARG A 245 -8.88 -10.74 -0.40
C ARG A 245 -9.40 -10.19 -1.71
N SER A 246 -8.64 -9.33 -2.35
CA SER A 246 -8.96 -8.75 -3.66
C SER A 246 -7.70 -8.28 -4.38
N ILE A 247 -7.72 -8.34 -5.70
CA ILE A 247 -6.72 -7.74 -6.59
C ILE A 247 -7.41 -6.69 -7.43
N GLY A 248 -6.86 -5.48 -7.50
CA GLY A 248 -7.46 -4.39 -8.22
C GLY A 248 -6.46 -3.40 -8.81
N SER A 249 -6.95 -2.59 -9.73
CA SER A 249 -6.23 -1.48 -10.34
C SER A 249 -7.17 -0.31 -10.56
N GLN A 250 -6.64 0.91 -10.53
CA GLN A 250 -7.43 2.12 -10.76
C GLN A 250 -6.61 3.18 -11.49
N CYS A 251 -7.29 4.02 -12.25
CA CYS A 251 -6.71 5.11 -13.01
C CYS A 251 -7.44 6.42 -12.72
N ALA A 252 -6.69 7.48 -12.42
CA ALA A 252 -7.23 8.83 -12.39
C ALA A 252 -7.29 9.38 -13.81
N LEU A 253 -8.49 9.71 -14.27
CA LEU A 253 -8.72 10.30 -15.61
C LEU A 253 -8.43 11.81 -15.63
N GLY A 254 -8.28 12.42 -14.45
CA GLY A 254 -8.23 13.87 -14.31
C GLY A 254 -9.58 14.55 -14.57
N ARG A 255 -9.61 15.88 -14.53
CA ARG A 255 -10.78 16.62 -14.96
C ARG A 255 -10.82 16.67 -16.48
N PRO A 256 -11.97 16.45 -17.13
CA PRO A 256 -12.09 16.49 -18.56
C PRO A 256 -11.74 17.91 -19.07
N LYS A 257 -11.00 17.97 -20.16
CA LYS A 257 -10.62 19.24 -20.80
C LYS A 257 -11.79 19.95 -21.52
N ARG A 258 -12.89 19.24 -21.72
CA ARG A 258 -14.12 19.74 -22.39
C ARG A 258 -15.31 19.59 -21.45
N ALA A 259 -16.28 20.48 -21.58
CA ALA A 259 -17.53 20.45 -20.81
C ALA A 259 -18.34 19.15 -21.00
N ALA A 260 -18.13 18.44 -22.12
CA ALA A 260 -18.80 17.17 -22.45
C ALA A 260 -18.30 15.94 -21.64
N GLY A 261 -17.29 16.10 -20.78
CA GLY A 261 -16.73 14.97 -20.01
C GLY A 261 -15.72 14.14 -20.81
N HIS A 262 -15.39 12.94 -20.30
CA HIS A 262 -14.58 11.94 -21.00
C HIS A 262 -15.43 11.22 -22.05
N THR A 263 -14.88 10.93 -23.23
CA THR A 263 -15.61 10.16 -24.26
C THR A 263 -15.82 8.73 -23.79
N PRO A 264 -16.96 8.08 -24.16
CA PRO A 264 -17.21 6.68 -23.82
C PRO A 264 -16.07 5.75 -24.25
N ASP A 265 -15.51 5.95 -25.45
CA ASP A 265 -14.38 5.17 -26.00
C ASP A 265 -13.11 5.31 -25.17
N HIS A 266 -12.86 6.51 -24.60
CA HIS A 266 -11.72 6.71 -23.70
C HIS A 266 -11.92 5.95 -22.37
N VAL A 267 -13.12 6.02 -21.81
CA VAL A 267 -13.45 5.33 -20.55
C VAL A 267 -13.41 3.82 -20.75
N ASP A 268 -13.95 3.28 -21.86
CA ASP A 268 -13.87 1.84 -22.18
C ASP A 268 -12.43 1.37 -22.36
N ALA A 269 -11.60 2.12 -23.09
CA ALA A 269 -10.19 1.77 -23.26
C ALA A 269 -9.46 1.69 -21.90
N VAL A 270 -9.68 2.67 -21.02
CA VAL A 270 -9.11 2.62 -19.65
C VAL A 270 -9.63 1.41 -18.90
N LEU A 271 -10.93 1.10 -18.99
CA LEU A 271 -11.53 -0.08 -18.35
C LEU A 271 -10.85 -1.38 -18.85
N VAL A 272 -10.67 -1.52 -20.16
CA VAL A 272 -9.98 -2.66 -20.78
C VAL A 272 -8.56 -2.81 -20.23
N SER A 273 -7.78 -1.72 -20.19
CA SER A 273 -6.42 -1.72 -19.62
C SER A 273 -6.40 -2.16 -18.15
N LEU A 274 -7.36 -1.68 -17.34
CA LEU A 274 -7.46 -2.04 -15.93
C LEU A 274 -7.81 -3.52 -15.76
N VAL A 275 -8.73 -4.06 -16.56
CA VAL A 275 -9.13 -5.46 -16.50
C VAL A 275 -7.98 -6.37 -16.92
N ASP A 276 -7.29 -6.07 -18.04
CA ASP A 276 -6.11 -6.84 -18.48
C ASP A 276 -5.05 -6.92 -17.37
N ARG A 277 -4.79 -5.79 -16.69
CA ARG A 277 -3.84 -5.74 -15.59
C ARG A 277 -4.29 -6.57 -14.39
N VAL A 278 -5.55 -6.49 -14.00
CA VAL A 278 -6.10 -7.21 -12.86
C VAL A 278 -6.10 -8.71 -13.10
N THR A 279 -6.53 -9.15 -14.28
CA THR A 279 -6.60 -10.59 -14.61
C THR A 279 -5.22 -11.21 -14.80
N ARG A 280 -4.26 -10.49 -15.39
CA ARG A 280 -2.86 -10.92 -15.44
C ARG A 280 -2.28 -11.10 -14.03
N ARG A 281 -2.58 -10.19 -13.09
CA ARG A 281 -2.15 -10.31 -11.69
C ARG A 281 -2.83 -11.47 -10.97
N LEU A 282 -4.09 -11.78 -11.28
CA LEU A 282 -4.77 -12.98 -10.75
C LEU A 282 -4.05 -14.24 -11.19
N ARG A 283 -3.79 -14.40 -12.49
CA ARG A 283 -3.09 -15.57 -13.05
C ARG A 283 -1.66 -15.70 -12.52
N ALA A 284 -0.91 -14.59 -12.47
CA ALA A 284 0.46 -14.57 -11.90
C ALA A 284 0.51 -14.98 -10.42
N ALA A 285 -0.58 -14.76 -9.66
CA ALA A 285 -0.72 -15.18 -8.27
C ALA A 285 -1.40 -16.56 -8.10
N ASN A 286 -1.66 -17.28 -9.19
CA ASN A 286 -2.45 -18.52 -9.20
C ASN A 286 -3.81 -18.39 -8.49
N ARG A 287 -4.52 -17.24 -8.72
CA ARG A 287 -5.79 -16.92 -8.05
C ARG A 287 -6.91 -16.73 -9.06
N VAL A 288 -8.10 -17.13 -8.67
CA VAL A 288 -9.36 -16.83 -9.35
C VAL A 288 -10.27 -16.03 -8.43
N GLY A 289 -11.25 -15.33 -8.98
CA GLY A 289 -12.17 -14.58 -8.14
C GLY A 289 -13.59 -14.53 -8.68
N ARG A 290 -14.57 -14.25 -7.80
CA ARG A 290 -15.99 -14.31 -8.13
C ARG A 290 -16.66 -12.95 -8.23
N THR A 291 -16.17 -11.94 -7.53
CA THR A 291 -16.84 -10.64 -7.45
C THR A 291 -16.04 -9.57 -8.17
N VAL A 292 -16.61 -9.04 -9.26
CA VAL A 292 -16.06 -7.87 -9.96
C VAL A 292 -16.62 -6.62 -9.31
N VAL A 293 -15.74 -5.69 -8.96
CA VAL A 293 -16.07 -4.44 -8.29
C VAL A 293 -15.60 -3.27 -9.16
N LEU A 294 -16.53 -2.44 -9.61
CA LEU A 294 -16.26 -1.17 -10.28
C LEU A 294 -16.25 -0.04 -9.23
N ARG A 295 -15.19 0.76 -9.22
CA ARG A 295 -15.03 1.93 -8.34
C ARG A 295 -14.95 3.18 -9.18
N LEU A 296 -15.75 4.19 -8.83
CA LEU A 296 -15.84 5.46 -9.51
C LEU A 296 -15.57 6.60 -8.52
N ARG A 297 -14.89 7.65 -8.99
CA ARG A 297 -14.82 8.93 -8.29
C ARG A 297 -15.36 10.00 -9.23
N LEU A 298 -16.31 10.77 -8.73
CA LEU A 298 -17.02 11.79 -9.46
C LEU A 298 -16.29 13.15 -9.39
N ASP A 299 -16.78 14.17 -10.06
CA ASP A 299 -16.12 15.48 -10.15
C ASP A 299 -16.10 16.25 -8.82
N ASP A 300 -17.09 15.99 -7.95
CA ASP A 300 -17.14 16.49 -6.58
C ASP A 300 -16.29 15.69 -5.59
N PHE A 301 -15.50 14.71 -6.09
CA PHE A 301 -14.72 13.73 -5.32
C PHE A 301 -15.53 12.72 -4.51
N SER A 302 -16.85 12.71 -4.62
CA SER A 302 -17.67 11.63 -4.09
C SER A 302 -17.32 10.30 -4.78
N ARG A 303 -17.67 9.19 -4.12
CA ARG A 303 -17.30 7.84 -4.59
C ARG A 303 -18.55 7.00 -4.78
N ALA A 304 -18.60 6.29 -5.88
CA ALA A 304 -19.61 5.26 -6.13
C ALA A 304 -18.92 3.91 -6.35
N THR A 305 -19.58 2.86 -5.91
CA THR A 305 -19.13 1.48 -6.12
C THR A 305 -20.29 0.66 -6.64
N ARG A 306 -20.02 -0.18 -7.65
CA ARG A 306 -20.93 -1.20 -8.18
C ARG A 306 -20.22 -2.54 -8.14
N SER A 307 -20.95 -3.63 -7.92
CA SER A 307 -20.34 -4.95 -7.89
C SER A 307 -21.32 -6.00 -8.39
N HIS A 308 -20.76 -7.01 -9.04
CA HIS A 308 -21.48 -8.20 -9.48
C HIS A 308 -20.70 -9.44 -9.06
N THR A 309 -21.39 -10.42 -8.48
CA THR A 309 -20.82 -11.71 -8.10
C THR A 309 -21.21 -12.76 -9.12
N MET A 310 -20.22 -13.27 -9.83
CA MET A 310 -20.39 -14.31 -10.84
C MET A 310 -20.70 -15.67 -10.18
N PRO A 311 -21.44 -16.54 -10.84
CA PRO A 311 -21.73 -17.87 -10.31
C PRO A 311 -20.48 -18.74 -10.12
N ARG A 312 -19.43 -18.53 -10.94
CA ARG A 312 -18.16 -19.28 -10.89
C ARG A 312 -16.98 -18.33 -10.73
N PRO A 313 -15.93 -18.71 -9.96
CA PRO A 313 -14.69 -17.97 -9.92
C PRO A 313 -13.96 -18.06 -11.27
N THR A 314 -13.26 -17.00 -11.66
CA THR A 314 -12.52 -16.95 -12.92
C THR A 314 -11.36 -15.95 -12.83
N ASP A 315 -10.35 -16.17 -13.67
CA ASP A 315 -9.25 -15.26 -13.98
C ASP A 315 -9.26 -14.82 -15.46
N ARG A 316 -10.28 -15.25 -16.20
CA ARG A 316 -10.42 -14.96 -17.64
C ARG A 316 -10.71 -13.49 -17.87
N THR A 317 -9.92 -12.90 -18.76
CA THR A 317 -10.02 -11.46 -19.06
C THR A 317 -11.36 -11.11 -19.74
N ASP A 318 -11.86 -11.94 -20.66
CA ASP A 318 -13.12 -11.70 -21.37
C ASP A 318 -14.32 -11.71 -20.41
N ALA A 319 -14.36 -12.67 -19.49
CA ALA A 319 -15.46 -12.81 -18.53
C ALA A 319 -15.51 -11.62 -17.55
N VAL A 320 -14.35 -11.23 -17.00
CA VAL A 320 -14.25 -10.07 -16.10
C VAL A 320 -14.59 -8.77 -16.83
N LEU A 321 -14.14 -8.62 -18.10
CA LEU A 321 -14.41 -7.43 -18.90
C LEU A 321 -15.90 -7.28 -19.23
N GLN A 322 -16.57 -8.37 -19.59
CA GLN A 322 -18.01 -8.36 -19.85
C GLN A 322 -18.79 -7.85 -18.63
N VAL A 323 -18.48 -8.36 -17.44
CA VAL A 323 -19.13 -7.92 -16.19
C VAL A 323 -18.79 -6.46 -15.89
N ALA A 324 -17.52 -6.07 -16.04
CA ALA A 324 -17.09 -4.69 -15.75
C ALA A 324 -17.76 -3.68 -16.68
N ARG A 325 -17.99 -4.02 -17.96
CA ARG A 325 -18.75 -3.19 -18.92
C ARG A 325 -20.21 -3.05 -18.51
N GLY A 326 -20.87 -4.12 -18.13
CA GLY A 326 -22.26 -4.05 -17.62
C GLY A 326 -22.41 -3.15 -16.40
N LEU A 327 -21.47 -3.24 -15.45
CA LEU A 327 -21.44 -2.34 -14.28
C LEU A 327 -21.18 -0.86 -14.66
N LEU A 328 -20.36 -0.62 -15.71
CA LEU A 328 -20.11 0.72 -16.22
C LEU A 328 -21.36 1.30 -16.91
N GLU A 329 -22.06 0.51 -17.71
CA GLU A 329 -23.33 0.88 -18.35
C GLU A 329 -24.40 1.24 -17.31
N GLU A 330 -24.58 0.42 -16.27
CA GLU A 330 -25.47 0.71 -15.13
C GLU A 330 -25.12 2.01 -14.41
N ALA A 331 -23.84 2.36 -14.34
CA ALA A 331 -23.36 3.61 -13.75
C ALA A 331 -23.47 4.81 -14.70
N GLY A 332 -23.80 4.60 -15.97
CA GLY A 332 -23.84 5.63 -17.02
C GLY A 332 -24.67 6.87 -16.67
N PRO A 333 -25.91 6.73 -16.15
CA PRO A 333 -26.69 7.91 -15.73
C PRO A 333 -26.00 8.76 -14.66
N LEU A 334 -25.36 8.12 -13.67
CA LEU A 334 -24.61 8.80 -12.62
C LEU A 334 -23.38 9.53 -13.18
N ILE A 335 -22.63 8.87 -14.08
CA ILE A 335 -21.45 9.46 -14.71
C ILE A 335 -21.80 10.68 -15.58
N ARG A 336 -22.93 10.60 -16.32
CA ARG A 336 -23.39 11.73 -17.13
C ARG A 336 -23.84 12.93 -16.31
N SER A 337 -24.44 12.69 -15.14
CA SER A 337 -24.93 13.77 -14.27
C SER A 337 -23.85 14.42 -13.41
N GLN A 338 -22.82 13.66 -12.98
CA GLN A 338 -21.85 14.12 -11.99
C GLN A 338 -20.40 14.09 -12.46
N GLY A 339 -20.13 13.70 -13.73
CA GLY A 339 -18.80 13.58 -14.26
C GLY A 339 -18.03 12.36 -13.71
N LEU A 340 -16.81 12.14 -14.23
CA LEU A 340 -15.95 11.04 -13.83
C LEU A 340 -14.49 11.48 -13.78
N THR A 341 -13.82 11.31 -12.64
CA THR A 341 -12.39 11.66 -12.47
C THR A 341 -11.49 10.47 -12.14
N LEU A 342 -12.05 9.31 -11.81
CA LEU A 342 -11.31 8.08 -11.59
C LEU A 342 -12.20 6.88 -11.86
N ILE A 343 -11.63 5.87 -12.49
CA ILE A 343 -12.22 4.55 -12.65
C ILE A 343 -11.28 3.48 -12.11
N GLY A 344 -11.82 2.46 -11.46
CA GLY A 344 -11.05 1.33 -10.94
C GLY A 344 -11.84 0.03 -11.04
N VAL A 345 -11.11 -1.06 -11.26
CA VAL A 345 -11.65 -2.42 -11.25
C VAL A 345 -10.93 -3.25 -10.20
N ALA A 346 -11.67 -4.07 -9.48
CA ALA A 346 -11.09 -5.07 -8.59
C ALA A 346 -11.86 -6.38 -8.71
N VAL A 347 -11.14 -7.49 -8.55
CA VAL A 347 -11.73 -8.82 -8.39
C VAL A 347 -11.53 -9.23 -6.94
N ALA A 348 -12.61 -9.63 -6.29
CA ALA A 348 -12.67 -10.02 -4.89
C ALA A 348 -13.27 -11.42 -4.72
N ASN A 349 -13.36 -11.89 -3.47
CA ASN A 349 -13.72 -13.28 -3.15
C ASN A 349 -12.80 -14.23 -3.92
N LEU A 350 -11.49 -14.08 -3.61
CA LEU A 350 -10.42 -14.82 -4.26
C LEU A 350 -10.28 -16.22 -3.67
N ASP A 351 -10.13 -17.20 -4.56
CA ASP A 351 -9.80 -18.59 -4.28
C ASP A 351 -8.50 -18.99 -4.99
N ASP A 352 -7.91 -20.10 -4.60
CA ASP A 352 -6.77 -20.67 -5.32
C ASP A 352 -7.28 -21.30 -6.65
N ALA A 353 -6.56 -21.04 -7.74
CA ALA A 353 -6.95 -21.57 -9.05
C ALA A 353 -7.02 -23.11 -9.07
N ASP A 354 -6.14 -23.78 -8.32
CA ASP A 354 -6.08 -25.24 -8.21
C ASP A 354 -7.19 -25.83 -7.32
N ALA A 355 -7.88 -25.00 -6.51
CA ALA A 355 -8.93 -25.44 -5.59
C ALA A 355 -10.35 -25.21 -6.12
N VAL A 356 -10.49 -24.83 -7.38
CA VAL A 356 -11.81 -24.58 -8.00
C VAL A 356 -12.54 -25.90 -8.24
N GLN A 357 -13.74 -26.03 -7.68
CA GLN A 357 -14.61 -27.15 -7.98
C GLN A 357 -15.02 -27.14 -9.45
N LEU A 358 -14.61 -28.16 -10.18
CA LEU A 358 -15.00 -28.36 -11.57
C LEU A 358 -16.48 -28.81 -11.62
N ILE A 359 -17.21 -28.28 -12.59
CA ILE A 359 -18.57 -28.71 -12.90
C ILE A 359 -18.53 -29.50 -14.17
N LEU A 360 -19.17 -30.67 -14.16
CA LEU A 360 -19.28 -31.49 -15.37
C LEU A 360 -20.06 -30.70 -16.45
N PRO A 361 -19.54 -30.60 -17.66
CA PRO A 361 -20.16 -29.83 -18.75
C PRO A 361 -21.35 -30.58 -19.35
N PHE A 362 -22.47 -30.64 -18.64
CA PHE A 362 -23.70 -31.27 -19.18
C PHE A 362 -24.32 -30.44 -20.32
N ASP A 363 -23.95 -29.18 -20.48
CA ASP A 363 -24.55 -28.22 -21.44
C ASP A 363 -23.77 -28.14 -22.78
N GLY A 364 -22.83 -29.03 -23.05
CA GLY A 364 -22.07 -29.07 -24.32
C GLY A 364 -21.21 -27.83 -24.64
N ARG A 365 -21.17 -26.84 -23.76
CA ARG A 365 -20.34 -25.62 -23.92
C ARG A 365 -18.95 -25.87 -23.37
N THR A 366 -17.99 -26.18 -24.22
CA THR A 366 -16.57 -26.23 -23.88
C THR A 366 -16.05 -24.83 -23.54
N VAL A 367 -15.67 -24.61 -22.28
CA VAL A 367 -15.14 -23.33 -21.76
C VAL A 367 -13.65 -23.13 -22.10
N ALA A 368 -13.06 -24.00 -22.93
CA ALA A 368 -11.60 -24.16 -23.06
C ALA A 368 -10.85 -23.04 -23.83
N GLY A 369 -11.52 -22.23 -24.65
CA GLY A 369 -10.82 -21.35 -25.60
C GLY A 369 -10.20 -20.06 -24.98
N GLY A 370 -10.78 -19.51 -23.93
CA GLY A 370 -10.35 -18.20 -23.39
C GLY A 370 -9.10 -18.25 -22.50
N THR A 371 -8.92 -19.31 -21.74
CA THR A 371 -7.79 -19.49 -20.83
C THR A 371 -6.48 -19.67 -21.58
N ALA A 372 -6.49 -20.44 -22.69
CA ALA A 372 -5.31 -20.67 -23.52
C ALA A 372 -4.80 -19.38 -24.18
N LEU A 373 -5.71 -18.51 -24.64
CA LEU A 373 -5.35 -17.20 -25.20
C LEU A 373 -4.73 -16.29 -24.15
N ASP A 374 -5.33 -16.16 -22.97
CA ASP A 374 -4.82 -15.34 -21.88
C ASP A 374 -3.44 -15.81 -21.42
N SER A 375 -3.22 -17.15 -21.31
CA SER A 375 -1.90 -17.72 -20.97
C SER A 375 -0.85 -17.41 -22.04
N ALA A 376 -1.18 -17.59 -23.33
CA ALA A 376 -0.26 -17.27 -24.42
C ALA A 376 0.12 -15.77 -24.45
N LEU A 377 -0.83 -14.89 -24.19
CA LEU A 377 -0.57 -13.43 -24.08
C LEU A 377 0.34 -13.13 -22.89
N ASP A 378 0.12 -13.76 -21.73
CA ASP A 378 0.95 -13.58 -20.55
C ASP A 378 2.38 -14.07 -20.78
N ASP A 379 2.57 -15.22 -21.44
CA ASP A 379 3.90 -15.77 -21.79
C ASP A 379 4.69 -14.84 -22.73
N ILE A 380 4.03 -14.27 -23.74
CA ILE A 380 4.64 -13.31 -24.65
C ILE A 380 5.04 -12.04 -23.88
N CYS A 381 4.15 -11.51 -23.04
CA CYS A 381 4.44 -10.33 -22.24
C CYS A 381 5.55 -10.58 -21.20
N ALA A 382 5.62 -11.78 -20.62
CA ALA A 382 6.69 -12.16 -19.70
C ALA A 382 8.06 -12.23 -20.42
N ARG A 383 8.09 -12.72 -21.65
CA ARG A 383 9.31 -12.91 -22.44
C ARG A 383 9.82 -11.63 -23.11
N PHE A 384 8.92 -10.80 -23.62
CA PHE A 384 9.24 -9.65 -24.47
C PHE A 384 8.88 -8.29 -23.84
N GLY A 385 8.33 -8.29 -22.62
CA GLY A 385 7.87 -7.10 -21.92
C GLY A 385 6.38 -6.84 -22.02
N ALA A 386 5.83 -6.13 -21.06
CA ALA A 386 4.38 -5.90 -20.93
C ALA A 386 3.74 -5.13 -22.11
N GLY A 387 4.55 -4.41 -22.90
CA GLY A 387 4.11 -3.69 -24.10
C GLY A 387 4.24 -4.46 -25.42
N ALA A 388 4.74 -5.71 -25.40
CA ALA A 388 4.98 -6.49 -26.62
C ALA A 388 3.69 -6.83 -27.38
N LEU A 389 2.59 -7.04 -26.65
CA LEU A 389 1.26 -7.20 -27.21
C LEU A 389 0.26 -6.33 -26.44
N THR A 390 -0.60 -5.66 -27.18
CA THR A 390 -1.68 -4.86 -26.61
C THR A 390 -2.97 -5.05 -27.41
N ARG A 391 -4.11 -4.80 -26.78
CA ARG A 391 -5.41 -4.85 -27.48
C ARG A 391 -5.53 -3.66 -28.43
N ALA A 392 -6.16 -3.85 -29.59
CA ALA A 392 -6.32 -2.81 -30.62
C ALA A 392 -6.89 -1.49 -30.06
N VAL A 393 -7.83 -1.57 -29.10
CA VAL A 393 -8.43 -0.40 -28.46
C VAL A 393 -7.41 0.43 -27.63
N LEU A 394 -6.26 -0.13 -27.27
CA LEU A 394 -5.19 0.49 -26.51
C LEU A 394 -4.05 1.03 -27.36
N LEU A 395 -4.05 0.77 -28.68
CA LEU A 395 -3.01 1.26 -29.60
C LEU A 395 -2.92 2.79 -29.58
N GLY A 396 -1.70 3.31 -29.47
CA GLY A 396 -1.44 4.76 -29.44
C GLY A 396 -1.89 5.48 -28.16
N ARG A 397 -2.27 4.74 -27.12
CA ARG A 397 -2.60 5.30 -25.80
C ARG A 397 -1.45 5.03 -24.82
N ASP A 398 -1.18 6.01 -23.96
CA ASP A 398 -0.14 5.88 -22.94
C ASP A 398 -0.47 4.71 -22.01
N ASP A 399 0.49 3.82 -21.82
CA ASP A 399 0.41 2.77 -20.81
C ASP A 399 0.38 3.43 -19.43
N HIS A 400 -0.73 3.24 -18.73
CA HIS A 400 -0.81 3.67 -17.34
C HIS A 400 0.22 2.93 -16.51
N LEU A 401 1.02 3.68 -15.72
CA LEU A 401 2.08 3.16 -14.87
C LEU A 401 1.58 1.99 -14.02
N ASP A 402 2.28 0.87 -14.09
CA ASP A 402 1.96 -0.32 -13.30
C ASP A 402 2.50 -0.17 -11.87
N VAL A 403 1.62 0.28 -10.97
CA VAL A 403 1.98 0.47 -9.56
C VAL A 403 2.24 -0.89 -8.91
N PRO A 404 3.37 -1.07 -8.21
CA PRO A 404 3.74 -2.33 -7.60
C PRO A 404 2.75 -2.74 -6.49
N LEU A 405 2.56 -4.05 -6.37
CA LEU A 405 1.85 -4.67 -5.26
C LEU A 405 2.86 -5.37 -4.36
N LEU A 406 2.51 -5.54 -3.07
CA LEU A 406 3.21 -6.49 -2.20
C LEU A 406 3.22 -7.87 -2.87
N PRO A 407 4.30 -8.66 -2.75
CA PRO A 407 4.25 -10.07 -3.07
C PRO A 407 3.15 -10.77 -2.22
N ASP A 408 2.51 -11.80 -2.79
CA ASP A 408 1.56 -12.64 -2.03
C ASP A 408 2.32 -13.57 -1.10
#